data_383e111aa5ae3b98c6731c7e5b1ff216
#
_entry.id   383e111aa5ae3b98c6731c7e5b1ff216
#
_cell.length_a   1.000
_cell.length_b   1.000
_cell.length_c   1.000
_cell.angle_alpha   90.00
_cell.angle_beta   90.00
_cell.angle_gamma   90.00
#
_symmetry.space_group_name_H-M   'P 1'
#
loop_
_entity.id
_entity.type
_entity.pdbx_description
1 polymer ?
#
loop_
_entity_poly.entity_id
_entity_poly.type
_entity_poly.pdbx_seq_one_letter_code
_entity_poly.pdbx_strand_id
1 'polypeptide(L)'
;KLLEENEVVCFARFEYKECRTKIPYLKKLENGYMAVYPHLSAYPKENEALIMKVNQMILSHCGVNIVENRIVYLNKEYVRQDALDLNELLCISDKLFNKRNHLSKTIVECMDEVEVDLDSWIERTKEILNRPSVTPVRTKQCTALRRCNYYSVCFDESNEPDDSILFFTTNQHKLDAYDRGIRHIHELPLNQIEGFRLQYAQYMA
;
A
#
# COMPACT_ATOMS: atom_id res chain seq x y z
N LYS A 1 23.15 -21.12 0.85
CA LYS A 1 23.95 -21.54 -0.33
C LYS A 1 24.04 -20.43 -1.37
N LEU A 2 22.94 -20.04 -2.10
CA LEU A 2 23.02 -18.98 -3.14
C LEU A 2 23.53 -17.64 -2.58
N LEU A 3 23.08 -17.24 -1.38
CA LEU A 3 23.48 -15.98 -0.73
C LEU A 3 24.96 -16.00 -0.26
N GLU A 4 25.49 -17.16 0.02
CA GLU A 4 26.88 -17.31 0.47
C GLU A 4 27.87 -17.27 -0.69
N GLU A 5 27.46 -17.83 -1.83
CA GLU A 5 28.27 -18.03 -3.03
C GLU A 5 28.28 -16.81 -3.96
N ASN A 6 27.32 -15.88 -3.81
CA ASN A 6 27.17 -14.75 -4.71
C ASN A 6 27.23 -13.41 -3.97
N GLU A 7 27.88 -12.42 -4.58
CA GLU A 7 27.94 -11.06 -4.07
C GLU A 7 26.56 -10.37 -4.16
N VAL A 8 25.81 -10.62 -5.24
CA VAL A 8 24.47 -10.07 -5.47
C VAL A 8 23.54 -11.19 -5.88
N VAL A 9 22.37 -11.23 -5.25
CA VAL A 9 21.28 -12.15 -5.59
C VAL A 9 20.04 -11.33 -5.96
N CYS A 10 19.49 -11.61 -7.15
CA CYS A 10 18.29 -10.95 -7.66
C CYS A 10 17.05 -11.81 -7.39
N PHE A 11 15.95 -11.14 -7.02
CA PHE A 11 14.63 -11.75 -6.82
C PHE A 11 14.64 -12.93 -5.83
N ALA A 12 15.46 -12.82 -4.78
CA ALA A 12 15.53 -13.82 -3.73
C ALA A 12 14.17 -13.98 -3.02
N ARG A 13 13.74 -15.23 -2.87
CA ARG A 13 12.46 -15.57 -2.23
C ARG A 13 12.70 -16.18 -0.86
N PHE A 14 11.91 -15.73 0.11
CA PHE A 14 11.94 -16.22 1.49
C PHE A 14 10.54 -16.55 1.93
N GLU A 15 10.44 -17.47 2.88
CA GLU A 15 9.17 -17.90 3.45
C GLU A 15 9.31 -18.06 4.96
N TYR A 16 8.37 -17.50 5.71
CA TYR A 16 8.20 -17.68 7.13
C TYR A 16 6.73 -17.94 7.45
N LYS A 17 6.39 -19.08 8.06
CA LYS A 17 5.02 -19.48 8.41
C LYS A 17 4.03 -19.31 7.23
N GLU A 18 4.43 -19.74 6.04
CA GLU A 18 3.67 -19.61 4.77
C GLU A 18 3.55 -18.16 4.24
N CYS A 19 4.02 -17.17 4.99
CA CYS A 19 4.16 -15.81 4.49
C CYS A 19 5.39 -15.70 3.60
N ARG A 20 5.18 -15.29 2.35
CA ARG A 20 6.25 -15.25 1.34
C ARG A 20 6.62 -13.83 0.98
N THR A 21 7.91 -13.60 0.84
CA THR A 21 8.44 -12.36 0.28
C THR A 21 9.42 -12.60 -0.85
N LYS A 22 9.59 -11.57 -1.69
CA LYS A 22 10.57 -11.54 -2.75
C LYS A 22 11.35 -10.23 -2.68
N ILE A 23 12.64 -10.33 -2.40
CA ILE A 23 13.52 -9.16 -2.36
C ILE A 23 14.12 -8.95 -3.74
N PRO A 24 13.96 -7.77 -4.34
CA PRO A 24 14.42 -7.50 -5.69
C PRO A 24 15.94 -7.69 -5.85
N TYR A 25 16.73 -7.10 -4.94
CA TYR A 25 18.19 -7.25 -4.93
C TYR A 25 18.71 -7.35 -3.51
N LEU A 26 19.53 -8.36 -3.26
CA LEU A 26 20.33 -8.50 -2.03
C LEU A 26 21.80 -8.46 -2.41
N LYS A 27 22.52 -7.50 -1.85
CA LYS A 27 23.98 -7.40 -1.98
C LYS A 27 24.62 -7.81 -0.66
N LYS A 28 25.62 -8.72 -0.74
CA LYS A 28 26.40 -9.15 0.41
C LYS A 28 27.32 -8.03 0.88
N LEU A 29 27.37 -7.81 2.18
CA LEU A 29 28.28 -6.90 2.88
C LEU A 29 29.07 -7.68 3.92
N GLU A 30 30.07 -7.06 4.54
CA GLU A 30 30.89 -7.71 5.56
C GLU A 30 30.07 -8.21 6.75
N ASN A 31 29.08 -7.42 7.20
CA ASN A 31 28.30 -7.68 8.42
C ASN A 31 26.87 -8.15 8.15
N GLY A 32 26.53 -8.50 6.91
CA GLY A 32 25.17 -8.88 6.54
C GLY A 32 24.84 -8.60 5.09
N TYR A 33 23.63 -8.09 4.83
CA TYR A 33 23.17 -7.82 3.48
C TYR A 33 22.56 -6.43 3.37
N MET A 34 22.70 -5.83 2.20
CA MET A 34 21.95 -4.65 1.78
C MET A 34 20.76 -5.10 0.91
N ALA A 35 19.55 -4.71 1.29
CA ALA A 35 18.37 -4.89 0.48
C ALA A 35 18.14 -3.63 -0.38
N VAL A 36 17.96 -3.81 -1.69
CA VAL A 36 17.71 -2.71 -2.63
C VAL A 36 16.36 -2.88 -3.29
N TYR A 37 15.54 -1.85 -3.23
CA TYR A 37 14.15 -1.82 -3.71
C TYR A 37 14.02 -0.85 -4.88
N PRO A 38 13.70 -1.33 -6.09
CA PRO A 38 13.41 -0.46 -7.22
C PRO A 38 12.02 0.17 -7.08
N HIS A 39 11.91 1.45 -7.36
CA HIS A 39 10.68 2.22 -7.36
C HIS A 39 10.55 3.00 -8.68
N LEU A 40 9.49 2.72 -9.46
CA LEU A 40 9.32 3.25 -10.81
C LEU A 40 8.73 4.68 -10.84
N SER A 41 8.96 5.48 -9.82
CA SER A 41 8.61 6.91 -9.83
C SER A 41 9.72 7.74 -9.21
N ALA A 42 9.62 9.08 -9.30
CA ALA A 42 10.62 10.00 -8.78
C ALA A 42 10.53 10.23 -7.26
N TYR A 43 9.45 9.79 -6.61
CA TYR A 43 9.20 10.13 -5.21
C TYR A 43 8.70 8.92 -4.41
N PRO A 44 9.59 7.96 -4.06
CA PRO A 44 9.24 6.88 -3.15
C PRO A 44 8.85 7.45 -1.78
N LYS A 45 7.68 7.05 -1.28
CA LYS A 45 7.08 7.64 -0.08
C LYS A 45 7.40 6.86 1.19
N GLU A 46 7.27 7.54 2.33
CA GLU A 46 7.47 6.97 3.67
C GLU A 46 6.64 5.69 3.92
N ASN A 47 5.49 5.53 3.25
CA ASN A 47 4.68 4.30 3.36
C ASN A 47 5.33 3.05 2.74
N GLU A 48 6.37 3.18 1.92
CA GLU A 48 7.18 2.04 1.44
C GLU A 48 7.88 1.33 2.61
N ALA A 49 8.15 2.05 3.71
CA ALA A 49 8.81 1.49 4.88
C ALA A 49 8.06 0.31 5.51
N LEU A 50 6.72 0.28 5.41
CA LEU A 50 5.92 -0.84 5.92
C LEU A 50 6.32 -2.16 5.27
N ILE A 51 6.37 -2.20 3.94
CA ILE A 51 6.73 -3.44 3.23
C ILE A 51 8.19 -3.80 3.44
N MET A 52 9.08 -2.80 3.54
CA MET A 52 10.50 -3.04 3.83
C MET A 52 10.69 -3.64 5.22
N LYS A 53 9.94 -3.15 6.23
CA LYS A 53 9.96 -3.72 7.60
C LYS A 53 9.46 -5.16 7.63
N VAL A 54 8.31 -5.44 7.01
CA VAL A 54 7.77 -6.81 6.92
C VAL A 54 8.77 -7.74 6.24
N ASN A 55 9.37 -7.30 5.13
CA ASN A 55 10.41 -8.07 4.45
C ASN A 55 11.60 -8.36 5.36
N GLN A 56 12.11 -7.34 6.06
CA GLN A 56 13.25 -7.50 6.97
C GLN A 56 12.93 -8.48 8.11
N MET A 57 11.70 -8.45 8.65
CA MET A 57 11.28 -9.41 9.68
C MET A 57 11.27 -10.84 9.14
N ILE A 58 10.71 -11.07 7.95
CA ILE A 58 10.71 -12.40 7.31
C ILE A 58 12.16 -12.87 7.08
N LEU A 59 13.05 -12.01 6.57
CA LEU A 59 14.45 -12.35 6.33
C LEU A 59 15.16 -12.68 7.63
N SER A 60 14.93 -11.94 8.70
CA SER A 60 15.48 -12.20 10.03
C SER A 60 15.09 -13.60 10.54
N HIS A 61 13.82 -13.99 10.38
CA HIS A 61 13.39 -15.36 10.71
C HIS A 61 14.03 -16.44 9.83
N CYS A 62 14.48 -16.07 8.63
CA CYS A 62 15.23 -16.96 7.73
C CYS A 62 16.76 -16.92 7.98
N GLY A 63 17.24 -16.24 9.02
CA GLY A 63 18.66 -16.11 9.35
C GLY A 63 19.42 -15.14 8.44
N VAL A 64 18.72 -14.25 7.72
CA VAL A 64 19.34 -13.24 6.83
C VAL A 64 19.34 -11.89 7.53
N ASN A 65 20.52 -11.40 7.89
CA ASN A 65 20.69 -10.12 8.56
C ASN A 65 20.77 -8.98 7.55
N ILE A 66 19.73 -8.13 7.49
CA ILE A 66 19.73 -6.91 6.68
C ILE A 66 20.30 -5.76 7.52
N VAL A 67 21.44 -5.23 7.10
CA VAL A 67 22.14 -4.12 7.75
C VAL A 67 21.93 -2.79 7.03
N GLU A 68 21.54 -2.83 5.76
CA GLU A 68 21.20 -1.63 4.98
C GLU A 68 19.97 -1.85 4.13
N ASN A 69 19.16 -0.78 3.99
CA ASN A 69 18.08 -0.69 3.04
C ASN A 69 18.33 0.48 2.10
N ARG A 70 18.17 0.26 0.80
CA ARG A 70 18.30 1.27 -0.25
C ARG A 70 17.11 1.24 -1.16
N ILE A 71 16.72 2.41 -1.65
CA ILE A 71 15.71 2.54 -2.67
C ILE A 71 16.32 3.15 -3.92
N VAL A 72 16.00 2.57 -5.08
CA VAL A 72 16.39 3.07 -6.39
C VAL A 72 15.16 3.68 -7.04
N TYR A 73 15.24 4.93 -7.48
CA TYR A 73 14.10 5.65 -8.05
C TYR A 73 14.53 6.53 -9.22
N LEU A 74 13.56 7.07 -9.98
CA LEU A 74 13.83 7.86 -11.17
C LEU A 74 14.19 9.31 -10.81
N ASN A 75 15.28 9.80 -11.41
CA ASN A 75 15.62 11.21 -11.35
C ASN A 75 14.65 12.02 -12.23
N LYS A 76 13.85 12.88 -11.61
CA LYS A 76 12.86 13.71 -12.32
C LYS A 76 13.50 14.80 -13.19
N GLU A 77 14.75 15.18 -12.90
CA GLU A 77 15.49 16.19 -13.65
C GLU A 77 16.23 15.59 -14.87
N TYR A 78 16.22 14.26 -15.01
CA TYR A 78 16.88 13.61 -16.12
C TYR A 78 16.19 13.92 -17.45
N VAL A 79 16.97 14.44 -18.37
CA VAL A 79 16.56 14.68 -19.77
C VAL A 79 17.39 13.78 -20.68
N ARG A 80 16.73 12.80 -21.29
CA ARG A 80 17.39 11.88 -22.21
C ARG A 80 18.01 12.65 -23.39
N GLN A 81 19.28 12.40 -23.61
CA GLN A 81 20.02 12.84 -24.79
C GLN A 81 19.94 11.73 -25.88
N ASP A 82 20.93 11.66 -26.77
CA ASP A 82 20.98 10.66 -27.83
C ASP A 82 21.03 9.22 -27.29
N ALA A 83 21.74 9.01 -26.19
CA ALA A 83 21.82 7.73 -25.50
C ALA A 83 21.16 7.81 -24.12
N LEU A 84 20.70 6.64 -23.62
CA LEU A 84 20.18 6.51 -22.27
C LEU A 84 21.36 6.40 -21.28
N ASP A 85 21.47 7.35 -20.35
CA ASP A 85 22.41 7.25 -19.24
C ASP A 85 21.68 6.80 -17.97
N LEU A 86 21.95 5.56 -17.56
CA LEU A 86 21.35 4.98 -16.36
C LEU A 86 21.89 5.58 -15.07
N ASN A 87 23.13 6.09 -15.07
CA ASN A 87 23.72 6.70 -13.87
C ASN A 87 23.11 8.07 -13.57
N GLU A 88 22.67 8.78 -14.59
CA GLU A 88 21.94 10.04 -14.42
C GLU A 88 20.44 9.82 -14.20
N LEU A 89 19.86 8.78 -14.81
CA LEU A 89 18.44 8.46 -14.71
C LEU A 89 18.06 7.91 -13.34
N LEU A 90 18.94 7.12 -12.71
CA LEU A 90 18.63 6.41 -11.47
C LEU A 90 19.30 7.07 -10.26
N CYS A 91 18.49 7.37 -9.26
CA CYS A 91 18.96 7.80 -7.94
C CYS A 91 18.91 6.63 -6.96
N ILE A 92 19.93 6.52 -6.11
CA ILE A 92 19.98 5.57 -5.01
C ILE A 92 19.96 6.36 -3.69
N SER A 93 19.07 6.01 -2.78
CA SER A 93 18.94 6.71 -1.48
C SER A 93 18.65 5.75 -0.34
N ASP A 94 19.02 6.17 0.86
CA ASP A 94 18.59 5.59 2.13
C ASP A 94 17.44 6.38 2.75
N LYS A 95 16.92 7.39 2.05
CA LYS A 95 15.82 8.26 2.50
C LYS A 95 14.61 8.15 1.62
N LEU A 96 13.45 8.40 2.20
CA LEU A 96 12.15 8.45 1.56
C LEU A 96 11.61 9.88 1.48
N PHE A 97 10.60 10.08 0.63
CA PHE A 97 9.96 11.36 0.44
C PHE A 97 8.67 11.45 1.25
N ASN A 98 8.46 12.58 1.90
CA ASN A 98 7.21 12.89 2.58
C ASN A 98 6.06 13.15 1.57
N LYS A 99 4.85 13.41 2.09
CA LYS A 99 3.66 13.68 1.25
C LYS A 99 3.83 14.87 0.30
N ARG A 100 4.72 15.84 0.64
CA ARG A 100 4.98 17.04 -0.17
C ARG A 100 6.13 16.87 -1.16
N ASN A 101 6.62 15.65 -1.39
CA ASN A 101 7.75 15.33 -2.28
C ASN A 101 9.10 15.93 -1.82
N HIS A 102 9.27 16.21 -0.55
CA HIS A 102 10.56 16.57 0.01
C HIS A 102 11.24 15.33 0.57
N LEU A 103 12.55 15.19 0.32
CA LEU A 103 13.37 14.16 0.93
C LEU A 103 13.31 14.34 2.45
N SER A 104 12.98 13.29 3.17
CA SER A 104 12.64 13.35 4.58
C SER A 104 13.52 12.39 5.40
N LYS A 105 12.91 11.45 6.08
CA LYS A 105 13.54 10.51 6.98
C LYS A 105 14.27 9.41 6.23
N THR A 106 15.24 8.80 6.90
CA THR A 106 15.84 7.57 6.43
C THR A 106 14.82 6.42 6.41
N ILE A 107 15.09 5.40 5.61
CA ILE A 107 14.27 4.18 5.56
C ILE A 107 14.18 3.56 6.96
N VAL A 108 15.29 3.54 7.71
CA VAL A 108 15.34 2.98 9.07
C VAL A 108 14.42 3.77 10.00
N GLU A 109 14.53 5.10 10.05
CA GLU A 109 13.64 5.94 10.85
C GLU A 109 12.16 5.72 10.50
N CYS A 110 11.83 5.63 9.21
CA CYS A 110 10.47 5.33 8.78
C CYS A 110 10.02 3.92 9.20
N MET A 111 10.89 2.93 9.15
CA MET A 111 10.59 1.57 9.60
C MET A 111 10.39 1.50 11.12
N ASP A 112 11.12 2.29 11.91
CA ASP A 112 10.98 2.32 13.36
C ASP A 112 9.66 2.94 13.82
N GLU A 113 9.10 3.85 13.02
CA GLU A 113 7.78 4.43 13.28
C GLU A 113 6.60 3.51 12.92
N VAL A 114 6.85 2.41 12.23
CA VAL A 114 5.81 1.45 11.82
C VAL A 114 5.74 0.31 12.82
N GLU A 115 4.59 0.15 13.47
CA GLU A 115 4.31 -1.00 14.31
C GLU A 115 3.85 -2.19 13.47
N VAL A 116 4.55 -3.31 13.58
CA VAL A 116 4.24 -4.57 12.88
C VAL A 116 4.34 -5.72 13.87
N ASP A 117 3.25 -6.42 14.07
CA ASP A 117 3.21 -7.74 14.69
C ASP A 117 2.98 -8.79 13.58
N LEU A 118 4.08 -9.25 13.00
CA LEU A 118 4.04 -10.17 11.86
C LEU A 118 3.34 -11.49 12.20
N ASP A 119 3.59 -12.04 13.37
CA ASP A 119 3.02 -13.31 13.78
C ASP A 119 1.49 -13.20 13.95
N SER A 120 1.03 -12.19 14.64
CA SER A 120 -0.39 -11.90 14.79
C SER A 120 -1.08 -11.67 13.44
N TRP A 121 -0.43 -10.97 12.52
CA TRP A 121 -0.97 -10.75 11.17
C TRP A 121 -1.09 -12.05 10.38
N ILE A 122 -0.09 -12.93 10.46
CA ILE A 122 -0.12 -14.25 9.81
C ILE A 122 -1.25 -15.11 10.38
N GLU A 123 -1.35 -15.23 11.71
CA GLU A 123 -2.38 -16.06 12.33
C GLU A 123 -3.79 -15.53 12.03
N ARG A 124 -4.01 -14.21 12.13
CA ARG A 124 -5.30 -13.61 11.76
C ARG A 124 -5.65 -13.83 10.28
N THR A 125 -4.66 -13.81 9.39
CA THR A 125 -4.88 -14.08 7.97
C THR A 125 -5.28 -15.54 7.77
N LYS A 126 -4.62 -16.48 8.44
CA LYS A 126 -4.96 -17.91 8.41
C LYS A 126 -6.38 -18.17 8.93
N GLU A 127 -6.76 -17.54 10.05
CA GLU A 127 -8.12 -17.63 10.57
C GLU A 127 -9.15 -17.20 9.54
N ILE A 128 -8.92 -16.07 8.85
CA ILE A 128 -9.83 -15.57 7.82
C ILE A 128 -9.91 -16.52 6.63
N LEU A 129 -8.77 -17.01 6.15
CA LEU A 129 -8.70 -17.93 5.00
C LEU A 129 -9.37 -19.29 5.28
N ASN A 130 -9.35 -19.74 6.53
CA ASN A 130 -9.95 -21.01 6.95
C ASN A 130 -11.43 -20.91 7.30
N ARG A 131 -12.05 -19.74 7.25
CA ARG A 131 -13.49 -19.59 7.49
C ARG A 131 -14.28 -20.22 6.36
N PRO A 132 -15.32 -21.00 6.67
CA PRO A 132 -16.16 -21.65 5.65
C PRO A 132 -16.94 -20.62 4.81
N SER A 133 -17.23 -19.47 5.38
CA SER A 133 -17.86 -18.34 4.69
C SER A 133 -17.42 -17.02 5.33
N VAL A 134 -17.41 -15.97 4.55
CA VAL A 134 -17.13 -14.59 5.01
C VAL A 134 -18.29 -13.72 4.61
N THR A 135 -18.91 -13.05 5.57
CA THR A 135 -19.91 -12.01 5.28
C THR A 135 -19.16 -10.75 4.84
N PRO A 136 -19.36 -10.27 3.62
CA PRO A 136 -18.69 -9.07 3.13
C PRO A 136 -19.09 -7.84 3.96
N VAL A 137 -18.11 -7.05 4.37
CA VAL A 137 -18.33 -5.75 5.01
C VAL A 137 -17.89 -4.66 4.06
N ARG A 138 -18.81 -3.73 3.76
CA ARG A 138 -18.52 -2.61 2.88
C ARG A 138 -17.62 -1.59 3.60
N THR A 139 -16.46 -1.32 3.05
CA THR A 139 -15.47 -0.39 3.61
C THR A 139 -15.06 0.65 2.57
N LYS A 140 -14.44 1.76 3.01
CA LYS A 140 -13.89 2.78 2.12
C LYS A 140 -12.89 2.23 1.10
N GLN A 141 -12.22 1.13 1.41
CA GLN A 141 -11.28 0.48 0.48
C GLN A 141 -11.99 -0.19 -0.70
N CYS A 142 -13.25 -0.60 -0.53
CA CYS A 142 -14.05 -1.19 -1.61
C CYS A 142 -14.33 -0.19 -2.74
N THR A 143 -14.36 1.10 -2.43
CA THR A 143 -14.74 2.20 -3.33
C THR A 143 -13.71 3.32 -3.39
N ALA A 144 -12.45 3.09 -2.93
CA ALA A 144 -11.36 4.06 -2.97
C ALA A 144 -11.00 4.48 -4.42
N LEU A 145 -9.80 4.91 -4.69
CA LEU A 145 -9.34 5.44 -6.00
C LEU A 145 -9.74 4.56 -7.21
N ARG A 146 -9.82 3.25 -6.99
CA ARG A 146 -10.40 2.30 -7.96
C ARG A 146 -11.34 1.39 -7.21
N ARG A 147 -12.53 1.18 -7.76
CA ARG A 147 -13.48 0.21 -7.24
C ARG A 147 -12.82 -1.17 -7.16
N CYS A 148 -12.99 -1.85 -6.03
CA CYS A 148 -12.47 -3.21 -5.84
C CYS A 148 -12.99 -4.14 -6.95
N ASN A 149 -12.14 -4.96 -7.55
CA ASN A 149 -12.52 -5.89 -8.63
C ASN A 149 -13.57 -6.92 -8.19
N TYR A 150 -13.65 -7.21 -6.89
CA TYR A 150 -14.61 -8.13 -6.30
C TYR A 150 -15.86 -7.45 -5.76
N TYR A 151 -16.01 -6.15 -5.98
CA TYR A 151 -17.10 -5.38 -5.38
C TYR A 151 -18.49 -5.95 -5.75
N SER A 152 -18.72 -6.25 -7.02
CA SER A 152 -19.98 -6.83 -7.50
C SER A 152 -20.22 -8.27 -7.05
N VAL A 153 -19.17 -8.99 -6.66
CA VAL A 153 -19.28 -10.32 -6.06
C VAL A 153 -19.70 -10.23 -4.59
N CYS A 154 -19.17 -9.21 -3.88
CA CYS A 154 -19.46 -9.01 -2.46
C CYS A 154 -20.79 -8.29 -2.22
N PHE A 155 -21.19 -7.39 -3.12
CA PHE A 155 -22.32 -6.49 -2.93
C PHE A 155 -23.13 -6.39 -4.21
N ASP A 156 -24.36 -6.88 -4.13
CA ASP A 156 -25.36 -6.71 -5.19
C ASP A 156 -26.04 -5.33 -5.01
N GLU A 157 -25.81 -4.44 -5.95
CA GLU A 157 -26.42 -3.10 -5.98
C GLU A 157 -27.62 -3.02 -6.95
N SER A 158 -28.06 -4.13 -7.52
CA SER A 158 -29.19 -4.16 -8.46
C SER A 158 -30.51 -3.75 -7.83
N ASN A 159 -30.62 -3.88 -6.51
CA ASN A 159 -31.78 -3.51 -5.72
C ASN A 159 -31.63 -2.14 -5.01
N GLU A 160 -30.51 -1.43 -5.21
CA GLU A 160 -30.34 -0.10 -4.65
C GLU A 160 -31.19 0.90 -5.47
N PRO A 161 -31.84 1.87 -4.82
CA PRO A 161 -32.59 2.90 -5.52
C PRO A 161 -31.67 3.78 -6.36
N ASP A 162 -32.17 4.37 -7.44
CA ASP A 162 -31.41 5.25 -8.34
C ASP A 162 -30.83 6.46 -7.61
N ASP A 163 -31.45 6.91 -6.53
CA ASP A 163 -31.03 7.98 -5.64
C ASP A 163 -30.26 7.48 -4.43
N SER A 164 -29.69 6.26 -4.50
CA SER A 164 -28.93 5.69 -3.39
C SER A 164 -27.73 6.56 -3.01
N ILE A 165 -27.58 6.76 -1.71
CA ILE A 165 -26.43 7.46 -1.12
C ILE A 165 -25.09 6.83 -1.54
N LEU A 166 -25.05 5.55 -1.90
CA LEU A 166 -23.84 4.86 -2.37
C LEU A 166 -23.31 5.42 -3.69
N PHE A 167 -24.15 6.05 -4.50
CA PHE A 167 -23.76 6.64 -5.78
C PHE A 167 -23.38 8.12 -5.69
N PHE A 168 -23.69 8.78 -4.58
CA PHE A 168 -23.71 10.22 -4.49
C PHE A 168 -22.51 10.84 -3.78
N THR A 169 -22.15 10.40 -2.57
CA THR A 169 -21.21 11.14 -1.72
C THR A 169 -19.77 10.59 -1.73
N THR A 170 -18.86 11.21 -0.95
CA THR A 170 -17.50 10.67 -0.75
C THR A 170 -17.56 9.35 0.00
N ASN A 171 -16.52 8.54 -0.19
CA ASN A 171 -16.46 7.19 0.38
C ASN A 171 -16.68 7.13 1.89
N GLN A 172 -16.16 8.10 2.64
CA GLN A 172 -16.32 8.09 4.10
C GLN A 172 -17.77 8.38 4.50
N HIS A 173 -18.32 9.51 4.06
CA HIS A 173 -19.65 9.95 4.48
C HIS A 173 -20.77 9.01 4.02
N LYS A 174 -20.66 8.46 2.80
CA LYS A 174 -21.70 7.53 2.33
C LYS A 174 -21.74 6.23 3.09
N LEU A 175 -20.56 5.68 3.48
CA LEU A 175 -20.53 4.43 4.22
C LEU A 175 -21.03 4.63 5.65
N ASP A 176 -20.60 5.69 6.33
CA ASP A 176 -21.05 6.01 7.68
C ASP A 176 -22.58 6.26 7.72
N ALA A 177 -23.13 6.86 6.69
CA ALA A 177 -24.56 7.09 6.59
C ALA A 177 -25.32 5.80 6.22
N TYR A 178 -24.79 5.02 5.29
CA TYR A 178 -25.37 3.73 4.90
C TYR A 178 -25.43 2.74 6.09
N ASP A 179 -24.38 2.70 6.91
CA ASP A 179 -24.32 1.88 8.11
C ASP A 179 -25.35 2.33 9.18
N ARG A 180 -25.73 3.62 9.17
CA ARG A 180 -26.80 4.16 10.01
C ARG A 180 -28.23 3.93 9.45
N GLY A 181 -28.33 3.24 8.32
CA GLY A 181 -29.60 2.92 7.68
C GLY A 181 -30.12 3.93 6.68
N ILE A 182 -29.39 5.03 6.42
CA ILE A 182 -29.74 6.00 5.39
C ILE A 182 -29.52 5.37 4.00
N ARG A 183 -30.52 5.39 3.15
CA ARG A 183 -30.46 4.78 1.82
C ARG A 183 -30.58 5.81 0.70
N HIS A 184 -31.40 6.82 0.88
CA HIS A 184 -31.71 7.83 -0.12
C HIS A 184 -30.96 9.14 0.11
N ILE A 185 -30.65 9.86 -0.97
CA ILE A 185 -29.95 11.16 -0.92
C ILE A 185 -30.74 12.19 -0.09
N HIS A 186 -32.08 12.22 -0.22
CA HIS A 186 -32.92 13.16 0.49
C HIS A 186 -32.98 12.93 2.02
N GLU A 187 -32.60 11.75 2.48
CA GLU A 187 -32.50 11.44 3.93
C GLU A 187 -31.21 11.98 4.57
N LEU A 188 -30.24 12.44 3.75
CA LEU A 188 -28.98 12.99 4.27
C LEU A 188 -29.20 14.36 4.91
N PRO A 189 -28.62 14.59 6.11
CA PRO A 189 -28.58 15.93 6.69
C PRO A 189 -27.82 16.88 5.77
N LEU A 190 -28.48 17.91 5.23
CA LEU A 190 -27.88 18.85 4.29
C LEU A 190 -26.64 19.57 4.85
N ASN A 191 -26.56 19.76 6.17
CA ASN A 191 -25.40 20.35 6.84
C ASN A 191 -24.14 19.46 6.81
N GLN A 192 -24.24 18.21 6.35
CA GLN A 192 -23.11 17.29 6.17
C GLN A 192 -22.61 17.25 4.73
N ILE A 193 -23.18 18.02 3.84
CA ILE A 193 -22.89 18.03 2.41
C ILE A 193 -22.37 19.41 2.03
N GLU A 194 -21.21 19.48 1.37
CA GLU A 194 -20.55 20.73 0.99
C GLU A 194 -20.48 20.94 -0.53
N GLY A 195 -20.47 22.22 -0.95
CA GLY A 195 -20.19 22.66 -2.31
C GLY A 195 -21.18 22.14 -3.35
N PHE A 196 -20.67 21.73 -4.52
CA PHE A 196 -21.46 21.25 -5.66
C PHE A 196 -22.43 20.11 -5.29
N ARG A 197 -22.04 19.27 -4.36
CA ARG A 197 -22.86 18.13 -3.92
C ARG A 197 -24.09 18.58 -3.14
N LEU A 198 -23.98 19.66 -2.36
CA LEU A 198 -25.13 20.24 -1.66
C LEU A 198 -26.21 20.71 -2.65
N GLN A 199 -25.80 21.40 -3.74
CA GLN A 199 -26.73 21.84 -4.78
C GLN A 199 -27.42 20.66 -5.47
N TYR A 200 -26.66 19.59 -5.75
CA TYR A 200 -27.22 18.39 -6.35
C TYR A 200 -28.18 17.66 -5.39
N ALA A 201 -27.84 17.54 -4.11
CA ALA A 201 -28.71 16.96 -3.10
C ALA A 201 -30.02 17.77 -2.94
N GLN A 202 -29.92 19.11 -2.98
CA GLN A 202 -31.10 19.99 -2.95
C GLN A 202 -31.98 19.87 -4.19
N TYR A 203 -31.38 19.59 -5.34
CA TYR A 203 -32.12 19.37 -6.59
C TYR A 203 -32.84 18.01 -6.58
N MET A 204 -32.27 16.99 -5.96
CA MET A 204 -32.83 15.64 -5.89
C MET A 204 -33.84 15.46 -4.76
N ALA A 205 -33.87 16.36 -3.76
CA ALA A 205 -34.80 16.35 -2.64
C ALA A 205 -36.12 17.07 -2.99
#